data_7b2e9a614cf097d490d908eb9be3f937
#
_entry.id   7b2e9a614cf097d490d908eb9be3f937
#
_cell.length_a   1.000
_cell.length_b   1.000
_cell.length_c   1.000
_cell.angle_alpha   90.00
_cell.angle_beta   90.00
_cell.angle_gamma   90.00
#
_symmetry.space_group_name_H-M   'P 1'
#
loop_
_entity.id
_entity.type
_entity.pdbx_description
1 polymer ?
#
loop_
_entity_poly.entity_id
_entity_poly.type
_entity_poly.pdbx_seq_one_letter_code
_entity_poly.pdbx_strand_id
1 'polypeptide(L)' 'MIAISSSGESENILNAVRAAISKECYVITFSGFKPDNPLRQMGNVNFYIRSTVYGYVEVAHQALAHYLTDKARTPLEEIQ' A
#
# COMPACT_ATOMS: atom_id res chain seq x y z
N MET A 1 -0.16 8.81 3.88
CA MET A 1 1.00 7.89 3.88
C MET A 1 0.71 6.67 3.01
N ILE A 2 1.65 6.25 2.22
CA ILE A 2 1.58 4.99 1.48
C ILE A 2 2.65 4.07 2.04
N ALA A 3 2.25 2.92 2.54
CA ALA A 3 3.14 1.94 3.13
C ALA A 3 3.18 0.69 2.26
N ILE A 4 4.36 0.27 1.85
CA ILE A 4 4.55 -0.83 0.91
C ILE A 4 5.43 -1.90 1.54
N SER A 5 4.92 -3.13 1.60
CA SER A 5 5.70 -4.29 2.01
C SER A 5 5.16 -5.50 1.26
N SER A 6 6.00 -6.16 0.47
CA SER A 6 5.56 -7.31 -0.33
C SER A 6 4.97 -8.41 0.54
N SER A 7 5.59 -8.72 1.66
CA SER A 7 5.09 -9.73 2.60
C SER A 7 4.01 -9.18 3.54
N GLY A 8 3.98 -7.86 3.73
CA GLY A 8 3.14 -7.25 4.74
C GLY A 8 3.60 -7.52 6.17
N GLU A 9 4.82 -8.01 6.36
CA GLU A 9 5.34 -8.44 7.66
C GLU A 9 6.60 -7.68 8.10
N SER A 10 7.03 -6.67 7.34
CA SER A 10 8.22 -5.88 7.69
C SER A 10 7.96 -5.06 8.96
N GLU A 11 8.70 -5.34 10.02
CA GLU A 11 8.53 -4.64 11.31
C GLU A 11 8.70 -3.14 11.19
N ASN A 12 9.67 -2.69 10.41
CA ASN A 12 9.89 -1.26 10.21
C ASN A 12 8.67 -0.59 9.57
N ILE A 13 8.07 -1.24 8.58
CA ILE A 13 6.88 -0.71 7.91
C ILE A 13 5.68 -0.73 8.85
N LEU A 14 5.49 -1.83 9.58
CA LEU A 14 4.38 -1.95 10.52
C LEU A 14 4.47 -0.87 11.61
N ASN A 15 5.66 -0.65 12.15
CA ASN A 15 5.87 0.39 13.16
C ASN A 15 5.60 1.78 12.62
N ALA A 16 6.04 2.06 11.38
CA ALA A 16 5.78 3.35 10.74
C ALA A 16 4.28 3.58 10.55
N VAL A 17 3.55 2.54 10.14
CA VAL A 17 2.10 2.64 9.96
C VAL A 17 1.40 2.88 11.29
N ARG A 18 1.80 2.17 12.35
CA ARG A 18 1.22 2.38 13.69
C ARG A 18 1.42 3.82 14.15
N ALA A 19 2.61 4.36 13.93
CA ALA A 19 2.91 5.75 14.28
C ALA A 19 2.04 6.73 13.48
N ALA A 20 1.87 6.49 12.17
CA ALA A 20 1.04 7.33 11.33
C ALA A 20 -0.43 7.30 11.78
N ILE A 21 -0.93 6.11 12.09
CA ILE A 21 -2.31 5.95 12.58
C ILE A 21 -2.50 6.70 13.90
N SER A 22 -1.53 6.62 14.80
CA SER A 22 -1.63 7.31 16.10
C SER A 22 -1.65 8.83 15.94
N LYS A 23 -1.14 9.34 14.82
CA LYS A 23 -1.17 10.77 14.50
C LYS A 23 -2.31 11.13 13.57
N GLU A 24 -3.26 10.22 13.38
CA GLU A 24 -4.46 10.43 12.58
C GLU A 24 -4.18 10.68 11.10
N CYS A 25 -3.06 10.14 10.59
CA CYS A 25 -2.76 10.22 9.16
C CYS A 25 -3.63 9.27 8.38
N TYR A 26 -3.99 9.66 7.15
CA TYR A 26 -4.65 8.74 6.22
C TYR A 26 -3.59 7.80 5.66
N VAL A 27 -3.85 6.51 5.70
CA VAL A 27 -2.85 5.49 5.33
C VAL A 27 -3.41 4.55 4.27
N ILE A 28 -2.62 4.36 3.20
CA ILE A 28 -2.88 3.40 2.14
C ILE A 28 -1.78 2.34 2.24
N THR A 29 -2.15 1.06 2.24
CA THR A 29 -1.18 -0.02 2.36
C THR A 29 -1.16 -0.90 1.12
N PHE A 30 0.04 -1.35 0.74
CA PHE A 30 0.27 -2.29 -0.34
C PHE A 30 0.93 -3.53 0.25
N SER A 31 0.31 -4.69 0.08
CA SER A 31 0.86 -5.94 0.61
C SER A 31 0.66 -7.08 -0.37
N GLY A 32 1.14 -8.26 -0.01
CA GLY A 32 1.00 -9.45 -0.81
C GLY A 32 1.23 -10.69 0.03
N PHE A 33 1.59 -11.78 -0.61
CA PHE A 33 1.90 -13.08 -0.02
C PHE A 33 0.70 -13.67 0.71
N LYS A 34 0.69 -13.65 2.04
CA LYS A 34 -0.37 -14.27 2.83
C LYS A 34 -1.59 -13.35 2.90
N PRO A 35 -2.80 -13.88 2.71
CA PRO A 35 -4.02 -13.06 2.78
C PRO A 35 -4.24 -12.41 4.15
N ASP A 36 -3.69 -12.97 5.20
CA ASP A 36 -3.84 -12.49 6.58
C ASP A 36 -2.63 -11.72 7.09
N ASN A 37 -1.79 -11.21 6.17
CA ASN A 37 -0.60 -10.48 6.59
C ASN A 37 -0.98 -9.24 7.41
N PRO A 38 -0.13 -8.84 8.39
CA PRO A 38 -0.46 -7.75 9.30
C PRO A 38 -0.71 -6.40 8.61
N LEU A 39 0.06 -6.07 7.56
CA LEU A 39 -0.08 -4.79 6.89
C LEU A 39 -1.44 -4.65 6.22
N ARG A 40 -1.97 -5.75 5.68
CA ARG A 40 -3.28 -5.77 5.04
C ARG A 40 -4.40 -5.37 6.01
N GLN A 41 -4.18 -5.59 7.30
CA GLN A 41 -5.17 -5.29 8.34
C GLN A 41 -5.12 -3.84 8.82
N MET A 42 -4.19 -3.05 8.31
CA MET A 42 -3.94 -1.70 8.76
C MET A 42 -4.30 -0.67 7.71
N GLY A 43 -4.60 0.55 8.18
CA GLY A 43 -4.81 1.69 7.30
C GLY A 43 -6.23 1.83 6.80
N ASN A 44 -6.44 2.85 5.98
CA ASN A 44 -7.76 3.23 5.48
C ASN A 44 -8.12 2.53 4.19
N VAL A 45 -7.13 2.33 3.31
CA VAL A 45 -7.29 1.64 2.04
C VAL A 45 -6.18 0.61 1.90
N ASN A 46 -6.52 -0.60 1.52
CA ASN A 46 -5.57 -1.70 1.43
C ASN A 46 -5.61 -2.31 0.03
N PHE A 47 -4.44 -2.35 -0.63
CA PHE A 47 -4.27 -3.06 -1.89
C PHE A 47 -3.46 -4.32 -1.60
N TYR A 48 -4.08 -5.47 -1.83
CA TYR A 48 -3.44 -6.76 -1.60
C TYR A 48 -3.27 -7.50 -2.92
N ILE A 49 -2.07 -7.97 -3.18
CA ILE A 49 -1.78 -8.75 -4.39
C ILE A 49 -1.74 -10.23 -4.01
N ARG A 50 -2.66 -10.97 -4.55
CA ARG A 50 -2.82 -12.41 -4.27
C ARG A 50 -1.77 -13.23 -5.02
N SER A 51 -0.52 -13.15 -4.55
CA SER A 51 0.60 -13.89 -5.12
C SER A 51 1.68 -14.05 -4.08
N THR A 52 2.41 -15.15 -4.14
CA THR A 52 3.61 -15.37 -3.32
C THR A 52 4.89 -15.20 -4.13
N VAL A 53 4.78 -14.82 -5.40
CA VAL A 53 5.93 -14.57 -6.26
C VAL A 53 6.36 -13.12 -6.06
N TYR A 54 7.55 -12.93 -5.49
CA TYR A 54 8.06 -11.63 -5.08
C TYR A 54 8.03 -10.61 -6.21
N GLY A 55 8.54 -10.98 -7.37
CA GLY A 55 8.60 -10.07 -8.52
C GLY A 55 7.21 -9.65 -9.00
N TYR A 56 6.23 -10.56 -8.98
CA TYR A 56 4.87 -10.23 -9.38
C TYR A 56 4.26 -9.21 -8.41
N VAL A 57 4.45 -9.42 -7.11
CA VAL A 57 3.93 -8.51 -6.10
C VAL A 57 4.57 -7.14 -6.23
N GLU A 58 5.89 -7.08 -6.39
CA GLU A 58 6.60 -5.82 -6.52
C GLU A 58 6.20 -5.04 -7.76
N VAL A 59 6.06 -5.72 -8.91
CA VAL A 59 5.63 -5.05 -10.14
C VAL A 59 4.21 -4.51 -9.99
N ALA A 60 3.32 -5.28 -9.38
CA ALA A 60 1.95 -4.85 -9.15
C ALA A 60 1.91 -3.63 -8.23
N HIS A 61 2.71 -3.63 -7.15
CA HIS A 61 2.79 -2.48 -6.23
C HIS A 61 3.33 -1.25 -6.95
N GLN A 62 4.33 -1.43 -7.81
CA GLN A 62 4.90 -0.32 -8.56
C GLN A 62 3.86 0.27 -9.51
N ALA A 63 3.09 -0.56 -10.19
CA ALA A 63 2.03 -0.10 -11.08
C ALA A 63 0.96 0.67 -10.30
N LEU A 64 0.57 0.19 -9.12
CA LEU A 64 -0.38 0.88 -8.26
C LEU A 64 0.15 2.23 -7.79
N ALA A 65 1.43 2.27 -7.39
CA ALA A 65 2.05 3.51 -6.94
C ALA A 65 2.06 4.56 -8.06
N HIS A 66 2.40 4.15 -9.28
CA HIS A 66 2.35 5.04 -10.44
C HIS A 66 0.95 5.54 -10.71
N TYR A 67 -0.03 4.64 -10.66
CA TYR A 67 -1.43 5.00 -10.88
C TYR A 67 -1.89 6.06 -9.88
N LEU A 68 -1.62 5.83 -8.60
CA LEU A 68 -2.04 6.76 -7.54
C LEU A 68 -1.34 8.12 -7.68
N THR A 69 -0.05 8.10 -8.04
CA THR A 69 0.71 9.32 -8.26
C THR A 69 0.13 10.12 -9.43
N ASP A 70 -0.17 9.44 -10.53
CA ASP A 70 -0.74 10.10 -11.71
C ASP A 70 -2.12 10.69 -11.39
N LYS A 71 -2.95 9.97 -10.65
CA LYS A 71 -4.26 10.47 -10.23
C LYS A 71 -4.13 11.71 -9.36
N ALA A 72 -3.17 11.73 -8.44
CA ALA A 72 -2.96 12.87 -7.55
C ALA A 72 -2.48 14.11 -8.29
N ARG A 73 -1.80 13.93 -9.44
CA ARG A 73 -1.25 15.03 -10.22
C ARG A 73 -2.18 15.51 -11.33
N THR A 74 -3.17 14.72 -11.71
CA THR A 74 -4.06 15.03 -12.81
C THR A 74 -5.14 16.01 -12.33
N PRO A 75 -5.34 17.17 -13.03
CA PRO A 75 -6.43 18.07 -12.68
C PRO A 75 -7.79 17.37 -12.78
N LEU A 76 -8.72 17.79 -11.94
CA LEU A 76 -10.01 17.12 -11.84
C LEU A 76 -10.74 17.05 -13.18
N GLU A 77 -10.71 18.09 -13.95
CA GLU A 77 -11.37 18.16 -15.25
C GLU A 77 -10.78 17.20 -16.29
N GLU A 78 -9.55 16.73 -16.08
CA GLU A 78 -8.90 15.78 -16.98
C GLU A 78 -9.17 14.33 -16.59
N ILE A 79 -9.64 14.09 -15.37
CA ILE A 79 -9.95 12.76 -14.90
C ILE A 79 -11.23 12.23 -15.53
N GLN A 80 -12.11 13.13 -15.88
CA GLN A 80 -13.38 12.80 -16.51
C GLN A 80 -13.19 12.45 -17.99
#